data_571862fad40f9195e2e6c50f2fd78879
#
_entry.id   571862fad40f9195e2e6c50f2fd78879
#
_cell.length_a   1.000
_cell.length_b   1.000
_cell.length_c   1.000
_cell.angle_alpha   90.00
_cell.angle_beta   90.00
_cell.angle_gamma   90.00
#
_symmetry.space_group_name_H-M   'P 1'
#
loop_
_entity.id
_entity.type
_entity.pdbx_description
1 polymer ?
#
loop_
_entity_poly.entity_id
_entity_poly.type
_entity_poly.pdbx_seq_one_letter_code
_entity_poly.pdbx_strand_id
1 'polypeptide(L)'
;RERSRIMLNKKSVDDINVKGQRVLVRCDFNVPLDAELNITDENRLVAALPTLKKLINDGGKVILCSHLGKPKGEPKPELSLAPVAKRLSELLGQEVKFAADAEVVGPNAKAAVEAMNDGDVILLENTRYRAEETKNGEAFSKELASLCDVFVNDAFGTAHRAHCSNVGVTQFVDTAVVGYLMQKEIEFLGNAVNNPVRPFVAILGGAKVSSKIPVIENLLDKVDTLIIGG
;
A
#
# COMPACT_ATOMS: atom_id res chain seq x y z
N ARG A 1 1.07 24.01 -8.84
CA ARG A 1 1.02 24.49 -7.44
C ARG A 1 -0.13 23.88 -6.62
N GLU A 2 -1.27 23.55 -7.21
CA GLU A 2 -2.42 22.95 -6.51
C GLU A 2 -2.24 21.45 -6.22
N ARG A 3 -1.62 20.68 -7.11
CA ARG A 3 -1.45 19.22 -6.94
C ARG A 3 -0.52 18.84 -5.78
N SER A 4 0.54 19.60 -5.51
CA SER A 4 1.44 19.33 -4.38
C SER A 4 0.85 19.70 -3.02
N ARG A 5 -0.04 20.71 -2.98
CA ARG A 5 -0.78 21.08 -1.77
C ARG A 5 -1.84 20.04 -1.39
N ILE A 6 -2.45 19.40 -2.39
CA ILE A 6 -3.49 18.37 -2.18
C ILE A 6 -2.89 17.10 -1.54
N MET A 7 -1.63 16.74 -1.85
CA MET A 7 -0.98 15.57 -1.23
C MET A 7 -0.64 15.77 0.25
N LEU A 8 -0.36 16.99 0.69
CA LEU A 8 0.00 17.30 2.09
C LEU A 8 -1.20 17.34 3.05
N ASN A 9 -2.43 17.46 2.53
CA ASN A 9 -3.66 17.58 3.31
C ASN A 9 -4.58 16.34 3.21
N LYS A 10 -4.04 15.17 2.84
CA LYS A 10 -4.86 13.94 2.82
C LYS A 10 -5.25 13.53 4.21
N LYS A 11 -6.53 13.19 4.38
CA LYS A 11 -7.04 12.59 5.61
C LYS A 11 -6.33 11.28 5.92
N SER A 12 -6.05 11.05 7.19
CA SER A 12 -5.45 9.83 7.69
C SER A 12 -6.46 8.93 8.40
N VAL A 13 -6.01 7.79 8.86
CA VAL A 13 -6.82 6.85 9.64
C VAL A 13 -7.33 7.46 10.97
N ASP A 14 -6.71 8.55 11.45
CA ASP A 14 -7.17 9.28 12.64
C ASP A 14 -8.42 10.13 12.38
N ASP A 15 -8.70 10.46 11.12
CA ASP A 15 -9.79 11.37 10.73
C ASP A 15 -11.10 10.65 10.43
N ILE A 16 -11.15 9.33 10.59
CA ILE A 16 -12.30 8.49 10.22
C ILE A 16 -12.70 7.55 11.37
N ASN A 17 -13.95 7.12 11.36
CA ASN A 17 -14.46 6.07 12.24
C ASN A 17 -14.73 4.82 11.41
N VAL A 18 -14.01 3.74 11.73
CA VAL A 18 -14.07 2.46 10.98
C VAL A 18 -14.84 1.37 11.71
N LYS A 19 -15.44 1.65 12.87
CA LYS A 19 -16.14 0.65 13.66
C LYS A 19 -17.23 -0.05 12.83
N GLY A 20 -17.14 -1.38 12.73
CA GLY A 20 -18.06 -2.20 11.97
C GLY A 20 -17.92 -2.07 10.44
N GLN A 21 -16.98 -1.26 9.95
CA GLN A 21 -16.77 -1.08 8.52
C GLN A 21 -15.70 -2.01 7.98
N ARG A 22 -15.85 -2.37 6.71
CA ARG A 22 -14.84 -3.12 5.97
C ARG A 22 -13.80 -2.13 5.45
N VAL A 23 -12.54 -2.33 5.86
CA VAL A 23 -11.42 -1.44 5.54
C VAL A 23 -10.41 -2.19 4.69
N LEU A 24 -10.26 -1.79 3.43
CA LEU A 24 -9.21 -2.32 2.56
C LEU A 24 -7.94 -1.50 2.73
N VAL A 25 -6.86 -2.13 3.16
CA VAL A 25 -5.56 -1.48 3.39
C VAL A 25 -4.56 -1.97 2.35
N ARG A 26 -4.06 -1.05 1.52
CA ARG A 26 -2.95 -1.35 0.62
C ARG A 26 -1.63 -1.21 1.36
N CYS A 27 -1.00 -2.33 1.60
CA CYS A 27 0.30 -2.41 2.28
C CYS A 27 1.43 -2.68 1.28
N ASP A 28 2.66 -2.52 1.72
CA ASP A 28 3.84 -2.99 1.02
C ASP A 28 4.43 -4.20 1.76
N PHE A 29 4.03 -5.38 1.34
CA PHE A 29 4.51 -6.66 1.85
C PHE A 29 5.40 -7.39 0.83
N ASN A 30 6.00 -6.63 -0.08
CA ASN A 30 6.98 -7.15 -1.03
C ASN A 30 8.31 -7.41 -0.32
N VAL A 31 8.32 -8.45 0.51
CA VAL A 31 9.46 -8.84 1.34
C VAL A 31 10.36 -9.84 0.62
N PRO A 32 11.67 -9.83 0.90
CA PRO A 32 12.58 -10.83 0.35
C PRO A 32 12.34 -12.20 0.99
N LEU A 33 12.38 -13.24 0.18
CA LEU A 33 12.24 -14.64 0.57
C LEU A 33 13.52 -15.41 0.20
N ASP A 34 13.88 -16.41 1.02
CA ASP A 34 14.93 -17.36 0.69
C ASP A 34 14.39 -18.51 -0.21
N ALA A 35 15.25 -19.47 -0.52
CA ALA A 35 14.89 -20.60 -1.38
C ALA A 35 13.79 -21.50 -0.77
N GLU A 36 13.64 -21.53 0.54
CA GLU A 36 12.61 -22.26 1.26
C GLU A 36 11.37 -21.40 1.54
N LEU A 37 11.27 -20.22 0.92
CA LEU A 37 10.17 -19.26 1.08
C LEU A 37 10.04 -18.68 2.49
N ASN A 38 11.12 -18.63 3.25
CA ASN A 38 11.17 -17.92 4.52
C ASN A 38 11.43 -16.43 4.29
N ILE A 39 10.78 -15.59 5.08
CA ILE A 39 10.99 -14.14 5.05
C ILE A 39 12.35 -13.82 5.66
N THR A 40 13.24 -13.18 4.89
CA THR A 40 14.60 -12.84 5.33
C THR A 40 14.73 -11.42 5.89
N ASP A 41 13.77 -10.54 5.60
CA ASP A 41 13.66 -9.20 6.16
C ASP A 41 12.18 -8.86 6.36
N GLU A 42 11.79 -8.59 7.59
CA GLU A 42 10.41 -8.29 7.98
C GLU A 42 10.14 -6.80 8.27
N ASN A 43 11.09 -5.92 7.98
CA ASN A 43 10.96 -4.49 8.30
C ASN A 43 9.66 -3.87 7.76
N ARG A 44 9.24 -4.28 6.56
CA ARG A 44 7.99 -3.80 5.94
C ARG A 44 6.74 -4.27 6.69
N LEU A 45 6.77 -5.47 7.25
CA LEU A 45 5.68 -5.97 8.08
C LEU A 45 5.59 -5.19 9.38
N VAL A 46 6.72 -4.99 10.05
CA VAL A 46 6.80 -4.22 11.30
C VAL A 46 6.35 -2.77 11.08
N ALA A 47 6.77 -2.15 9.97
CA ALA A 47 6.39 -0.77 9.63
C ALA A 47 4.87 -0.59 9.42
N ALA A 48 4.16 -1.63 9.01
CA ALA A 48 2.70 -1.59 8.82
C ALA A 48 1.92 -1.73 10.14
N LEU A 49 2.52 -2.25 11.19
CA LEU A 49 1.82 -2.58 12.44
C LEU A 49 1.07 -1.39 13.08
N PRO A 50 1.62 -0.18 13.15
CA PRO A 50 0.89 0.95 13.77
C PRO A 50 -0.46 1.21 13.09
N THR A 51 -0.51 1.25 11.77
CA THR A 51 -1.76 1.41 11.01
C THR A 51 -2.73 0.26 11.27
N LEU A 52 -2.24 -0.98 11.20
CA LEU A 52 -3.08 -2.17 11.39
C LEU A 52 -3.66 -2.22 12.81
N LYS A 53 -2.84 -1.98 13.83
CA LYS A 53 -3.29 -1.95 15.22
C LYS A 53 -4.33 -0.87 15.47
N LYS A 54 -4.16 0.31 14.89
CA LYS A 54 -5.15 1.40 14.97
C LYS A 54 -6.51 0.96 14.43
N LEU A 55 -6.53 0.40 13.23
CA LEU A 55 -7.77 -0.04 12.58
C LEU A 55 -8.45 -1.20 13.32
N ILE A 56 -7.66 -2.14 13.83
CA ILE A 56 -8.16 -3.28 14.62
C ILE A 56 -8.77 -2.76 15.93
N ASN A 57 -8.07 -1.91 16.65
CA ASN A 57 -8.52 -1.35 17.94
C ASN A 57 -9.77 -0.48 17.79
N ASP A 58 -9.94 0.16 16.65
CA ASP A 58 -11.14 0.96 16.32
C ASP A 58 -12.33 0.10 15.88
N GLY A 59 -12.19 -1.23 15.85
CA GLY A 59 -13.28 -2.16 15.54
C GLY A 59 -13.53 -2.34 14.04
N GLY A 60 -12.57 -2.02 13.17
CA GLY A 60 -12.69 -2.26 11.74
C GLY A 60 -12.57 -3.73 11.37
N LYS A 61 -13.17 -4.11 10.25
CA LYS A 61 -12.94 -5.38 9.56
C LYS A 61 -11.80 -5.13 8.56
N VAL A 62 -10.58 -5.58 8.89
CA VAL A 62 -9.36 -5.18 8.21
C VAL A 62 -9.01 -6.17 7.12
N ILE A 63 -9.00 -5.71 5.88
CA ILE A 63 -8.69 -6.50 4.68
C ILE A 63 -7.38 -5.96 4.09
N LEU A 64 -6.33 -6.76 4.13
CA LEU A 64 -5.01 -6.37 3.66
C LEU A 64 -4.78 -6.82 2.22
N CYS A 65 -4.18 -5.98 1.40
CA CYS A 65 -3.73 -6.34 0.07
C CYS A 65 -2.32 -5.82 -0.21
N SER A 66 -1.57 -6.58 -0.96
CA SER A 66 -0.20 -6.25 -1.38
C SER A 66 0.18 -7.06 -2.61
N HIS A 67 1.23 -6.60 -3.29
CA HIS A 67 1.94 -7.41 -4.26
C HIS A 67 3.16 -8.06 -3.62
N LEU A 68 3.66 -9.11 -4.26
CA LEU A 68 4.92 -9.78 -3.95
C LEU A 68 5.60 -10.18 -5.27
N GLY A 69 6.82 -9.70 -5.51
CA GLY A 69 7.57 -10.01 -6.71
C GLY A 69 6.87 -9.62 -8.02
N LYS A 70 7.09 -10.41 -9.05
CA LYS A 70 6.57 -10.16 -10.41
C LYS A 70 5.97 -11.42 -11.02
N PRO A 71 4.77 -11.87 -10.58
CA PRO A 71 4.12 -13.06 -11.13
C PRO A 71 3.57 -12.87 -12.55
N LYS A 72 3.51 -11.63 -13.05
CA LYS A 72 3.10 -11.29 -14.43
C LYS A 72 1.67 -11.67 -14.79
N GLY A 73 0.76 -11.53 -13.83
CA GLY A 73 -0.66 -11.79 -14.07
C GLY A 73 -1.06 -13.27 -14.00
N GLU A 74 -0.23 -14.10 -13.40
CA GLU A 74 -0.49 -15.53 -13.22
C GLU A 74 -0.24 -15.95 -11.77
N PRO A 75 -1.05 -16.88 -11.21
CA PRO A 75 -0.76 -17.46 -9.91
C PRO A 75 0.57 -18.21 -9.91
N LYS A 76 1.42 -17.93 -8.92
CA LYS A 76 2.70 -18.60 -8.71
C LYS A 76 2.88 -18.93 -7.24
N PRO A 77 2.90 -20.22 -6.85
CA PRO A 77 2.99 -20.62 -5.44
C PRO A 77 4.18 -20.00 -4.69
N GLU A 78 5.32 -19.83 -5.37
CA GLU A 78 6.52 -19.21 -4.81
C GLU A 78 6.38 -17.71 -4.54
N LEU A 79 5.35 -17.08 -5.08
CA LEU A 79 5.02 -15.67 -4.87
C LEU A 79 3.69 -15.47 -4.14
N SER A 80 3.22 -16.50 -3.43
CA SER A 80 2.05 -16.39 -2.55
C SER A 80 2.37 -15.56 -1.31
N LEU A 81 1.37 -14.83 -0.82
CA LEU A 81 1.46 -14.09 0.44
C LEU A 81 1.16 -14.94 1.68
N ALA A 82 0.96 -16.25 1.54
CA ALA A 82 0.72 -17.13 2.68
C ALA A 82 1.77 -17.03 3.80
N PRO A 83 3.09 -16.99 3.52
CA PRO A 83 4.10 -16.79 4.56
C PRO A 83 3.97 -15.44 5.28
N VAL A 84 3.54 -14.39 4.58
CA VAL A 84 3.30 -13.07 5.16
C VAL A 84 2.13 -13.11 6.14
N ALA A 85 1.03 -13.76 5.78
CA ALA A 85 -0.13 -13.93 6.68
C ALA A 85 0.26 -14.64 7.97
N LYS A 86 1.06 -15.69 7.88
CA LYS A 86 1.57 -16.43 9.05
C LYS A 86 2.41 -15.54 9.96
N ARG A 87 3.35 -14.78 9.40
CA ARG A 87 4.23 -13.91 10.18
C ARG A 87 3.48 -12.72 10.78
N LEU A 88 2.56 -12.12 10.05
CA LEU A 88 1.71 -11.05 10.59
C LEU A 88 0.87 -11.52 11.77
N SER A 89 0.35 -12.75 11.73
CA SER A 89 -0.40 -13.33 12.86
C SER A 89 0.44 -13.35 14.12
N GLU A 90 1.71 -13.75 14.01
CA GLU A 90 2.65 -13.74 15.14
C GLU A 90 2.93 -12.33 15.65
N LEU A 91 3.21 -11.38 14.74
CA LEU A 91 3.52 -9.99 15.09
C LEU A 91 2.34 -9.25 15.71
N LEU A 92 1.11 -9.52 15.26
CA LEU A 92 -0.11 -8.91 15.80
C LEU A 92 -0.64 -9.61 17.05
N GLY A 93 -0.21 -10.84 17.33
CA GLY A 93 -0.74 -11.64 18.43
C GLY A 93 -2.20 -12.08 18.23
N GLN A 94 -2.68 -12.10 16.99
CA GLN A 94 -4.00 -12.60 16.59
C GLN A 94 -3.94 -13.22 15.20
N GLU A 95 -4.91 -14.07 14.87
CA GLU A 95 -5.00 -14.67 13.54
C GLU A 95 -5.17 -13.63 12.45
N VAL A 96 -4.30 -13.66 11.45
CA VAL A 96 -4.51 -13.05 10.14
C VAL A 96 -4.91 -14.17 9.20
N LYS A 97 -6.19 -14.23 8.84
CA LYS A 97 -6.71 -15.24 7.93
C LYS A 97 -6.20 -14.97 6.52
N PHE A 98 -5.55 -15.97 5.94
CA PHE A 98 -5.13 -15.90 4.55
C PHE A 98 -6.28 -16.31 3.64
N ALA A 99 -6.79 -15.38 2.84
CA ALA A 99 -7.86 -15.64 1.87
C ALA A 99 -7.25 -16.13 0.55
N ALA A 100 -6.82 -17.39 0.53
CA ALA A 100 -6.22 -18.00 -0.65
C ALA A 100 -7.22 -18.01 -1.82
N ASP A 101 -6.90 -17.30 -2.89
CA ASP A 101 -7.73 -17.21 -4.08
C ASP A 101 -6.88 -16.81 -5.28
N ALA A 102 -6.82 -17.66 -6.30
CA ALA A 102 -6.03 -17.39 -7.51
C ALA A 102 -6.52 -16.14 -8.26
N GLU A 103 -7.77 -15.76 -8.08
CA GLU A 103 -8.37 -14.55 -8.67
C GLU A 103 -8.23 -13.31 -7.78
N VAL A 104 -7.61 -13.42 -6.62
CA VAL A 104 -7.44 -12.39 -5.59
C VAL A 104 -8.79 -11.99 -4.96
N VAL A 105 -9.74 -11.53 -5.76
CA VAL A 105 -11.12 -11.21 -5.37
C VAL A 105 -12.07 -12.23 -6.03
N GLY A 106 -11.87 -13.47 -5.70
CA GLY A 106 -12.72 -14.57 -6.16
C GLY A 106 -13.70 -15.03 -5.07
N PRO A 107 -14.35 -16.19 -5.28
CA PRO A 107 -15.35 -16.73 -4.35
C PRO A 107 -14.83 -16.95 -2.93
N ASN A 108 -13.59 -17.43 -2.79
CA ASN A 108 -12.98 -17.69 -1.48
C ASN A 108 -12.72 -16.38 -0.72
N ALA A 109 -12.17 -15.36 -1.38
CA ALA A 109 -11.93 -14.06 -0.78
C ALA A 109 -13.24 -13.37 -0.36
N LYS A 110 -14.26 -13.40 -1.22
CA LYS A 110 -15.58 -12.83 -0.91
C LYS A 110 -16.23 -13.50 0.29
N ALA A 111 -16.20 -14.84 0.35
CA ALA A 111 -16.75 -15.59 1.48
C ALA A 111 -16.00 -15.28 2.78
N ALA A 112 -14.66 -15.15 2.74
CA ALA A 112 -13.86 -14.79 3.90
C ALA A 112 -14.21 -13.39 4.41
N VAL A 113 -14.41 -12.42 3.53
CA VAL A 113 -14.80 -11.04 3.91
C VAL A 113 -16.20 -11.02 4.52
N GLU A 114 -17.16 -11.74 3.95
CA GLU A 114 -18.54 -11.82 4.49
C GLU A 114 -18.59 -12.42 5.89
N ALA A 115 -17.67 -13.31 6.23
CA ALA A 115 -17.60 -13.98 7.52
C ALA A 115 -16.84 -13.16 8.60
N MET A 116 -16.31 -11.99 8.27
CA MET A 116 -15.54 -11.17 9.21
C MET A 116 -16.41 -10.58 10.31
N ASN A 117 -15.84 -10.56 11.52
CA ASN A 117 -16.34 -9.80 12.66
C ASN A 117 -15.46 -8.54 12.88
N ASP A 118 -15.96 -7.59 13.69
CA ASP A 118 -15.21 -6.39 14.04
C ASP A 118 -13.88 -6.77 14.69
N GLY A 119 -12.79 -6.17 14.22
CA GLY A 119 -11.43 -6.46 14.68
C GLY A 119 -10.74 -7.65 14.00
N ASP A 120 -11.42 -8.38 13.14
CA ASP A 120 -10.80 -9.45 12.35
C ASP A 120 -9.88 -8.90 11.26
N VAL A 121 -8.89 -9.69 10.88
CA VAL A 121 -7.91 -9.36 9.84
C VAL A 121 -7.84 -10.48 8.80
N ILE A 122 -7.89 -10.09 7.55
CA ILE A 122 -7.71 -10.98 6.38
C ILE A 122 -6.60 -10.42 5.51
N LEU A 123 -5.76 -11.28 4.96
CA LEU A 123 -4.82 -10.94 3.89
C LEU A 123 -5.28 -11.60 2.59
N LEU A 124 -5.48 -10.81 1.55
CA LEU A 124 -5.76 -11.29 0.20
C LEU A 124 -4.49 -11.87 -0.45
N GLU A 125 -4.66 -12.69 -1.47
CA GLU A 125 -3.55 -13.21 -2.26
C GLU A 125 -2.89 -12.08 -3.08
N ASN A 126 -1.68 -12.34 -3.56
CA ASN A 126 -0.86 -11.40 -4.33
C ASN A 126 -1.66 -10.70 -5.43
N THR A 127 -1.80 -9.37 -5.33
CA THR A 127 -2.60 -8.58 -6.27
C THR A 127 -2.12 -8.70 -7.71
N ARG A 128 -0.83 -8.98 -7.91
CA ARG A 128 -0.23 -9.16 -9.25
C ARG A 128 -0.45 -10.54 -9.87
N TYR A 129 -1.22 -11.42 -9.20
CA TYR A 129 -1.80 -12.58 -9.86
C TYR A 129 -2.82 -12.16 -10.93
N ARG A 130 -3.36 -10.95 -10.82
CA ARG A 130 -4.23 -10.36 -11.83
C ARG A 130 -3.43 -9.47 -12.77
N ALA A 131 -3.56 -9.73 -14.07
CA ALA A 131 -2.88 -8.93 -15.09
C ALA A 131 -3.34 -7.47 -15.10
N GLU A 132 -4.58 -7.21 -14.67
CA GLU A 132 -5.17 -5.86 -14.61
C GLU A 132 -4.51 -4.98 -13.55
N GLU A 133 -3.90 -5.54 -12.51
CA GLU A 133 -3.33 -4.79 -11.39
C GLU A 133 -2.37 -3.67 -11.85
N THR A 134 -1.38 -4.03 -12.65
CA THR A 134 -0.35 -3.08 -13.11
C THR A 134 -0.84 -2.17 -14.24
N LYS A 135 -1.97 -2.50 -14.87
CA LYS A 135 -2.59 -1.72 -15.94
C LYS A 135 -3.67 -0.79 -15.43
N ASN A 136 -3.93 -0.77 -14.12
CA ASN A 136 -5.00 0.00 -13.51
C ASN A 136 -6.38 -0.30 -14.13
N GLY A 137 -6.65 -1.57 -14.39
CA GLY A 137 -7.87 -2.03 -15.07
C GLY A 137 -9.14 -1.78 -14.24
N GLU A 138 -10.18 -1.27 -14.89
CA GLU A 138 -11.41 -0.88 -14.21
C GLU A 138 -12.12 -2.05 -13.52
N ALA A 139 -12.21 -3.21 -14.17
CA ALA A 139 -12.91 -4.38 -13.63
C ALA A 139 -12.31 -4.85 -12.29
N PHE A 140 -11.01 -5.02 -12.23
CA PHE A 140 -10.33 -5.45 -10.99
C PHE A 140 -10.38 -4.36 -9.91
N SER A 141 -10.28 -3.09 -10.28
CA SER A 141 -10.45 -1.97 -9.35
C SER A 141 -11.83 -1.98 -8.70
N LYS A 142 -12.88 -2.23 -9.46
CA LYS A 142 -14.26 -2.39 -8.94
C LYS A 142 -14.40 -3.60 -8.03
N GLU A 143 -13.78 -4.72 -8.37
CA GLU A 143 -13.78 -5.92 -7.53
C GLU A 143 -13.14 -5.64 -6.17
N LEU A 144 -11.98 -5.00 -6.14
CA LEU A 144 -11.32 -4.58 -4.89
C LEU A 144 -12.22 -3.64 -4.08
N ALA A 145 -12.80 -2.64 -4.72
CA ALA A 145 -13.69 -1.68 -4.07
C ALA A 145 -14.95 -2.34 -3.49
N SER A 146 -15.45 -3.39 -4.12
CA SER A 146 -16.64 -4.13 -3.65
C SER A 146 -16.42 -4.82 -2.29
N LEU A 147 -15.17 -5.06 -1.90
CA LEU A 147 -14.83 -5.67 -0.62
C LEU A 147 -14.84 -4.71 0.55
N CYS A 148 -14.92 -3.40 0.34
CA CYS A 148 -14.70 -2.43 1.40
C CYS A 148 -15.65 -1.25 1.36
N ASP A 149 -15.78 -0.60 2.53
CA ASP A 149 -16.48 0.66 2.72
C ASP A 149 -15.48 1.83 2.76
N VAL A 150 -14.26 1.55 3.20
CA VAL A 150 -13.15 2.51 3.34
C VAL A 150 -11.89 1.92 2.74
N PHE A 151 -11.14 2.74 2.02
CA PHE A 151 -9.82 2.39 1.50
C PHE A 151 -8.72 3.16 2.22
N VAL A 152 -7.66 2.47 2.62
CA VAL A 152 -6.47 3.04 3.26
C VAL A 152 -5.25 2.72 2.41
N ASN A 153 -4.53 3.75 1.96
CA ASN A 153 -3.24 3.57 1.30
C ASN A 153 -2.10 3.74 2.30
N ASP A 154 -1.37 2.67 2.54
CA ASP A 154 -0.22 2.64 3.46
C ASP A 154 1.06 2.14 2.78
N ALA A 155 1.11 2.19 1.46
CA ALA A 155 2.23 1.73 0.63
C ALA A 155 2.87 2.89 -0.12
N PHE A 156 3.82 3.59 0.51
CA PHE A 156 4.50 4.73 -0.10
C PHE A 156 5.34 4.32 -1.32
N GLY A 157 6.04 3.20 -1.26
CA GLY A 157 6.94 2.74 -2.32
C GLY A 157 6.27 2.53 -3.68
N THR A 158 4.96 2.30 -3.72
CA THR A 158 4.16 2.14 -4.94
C THR A 158 3.28 3.35 -5.27
N ALA A 159 3.32 4.41 -4.45
CA ALA A 159 2.44 5.57 -4.59
C ALA A 159 2.65 6.36 -5.89
N HIS A 160 3.82 6.25 -6.51
CA HIS A 160 4.14 6.89 -7.80
C HIS A 160 3.57 6.14 -9.01
N ARG A 161 3.02 4.95 -8.84
CA ARG A 161 2.44 4.11 -9.90
C ARG A 161 0.93 4.09 -9.80
N ALA A 162 0.25 4.07 -10.94
CA ALA A 162 -1.19 3.90 -11.01
C ALA A 162 -1.52 2.41 -11.21
N HIS A 163 -1.80 1.71 -10.11
CA HIS A 163 -2.26 0.32 -10.10
C HIS A 163 -3.69 0.23 -9.57
N CYS A 164 -4.37 -0.90 -9.76
CA CYS A 164 -5.73 -1.09 -9.25
C CYS A 164 -5.80 -0.94 -7.74
N SER A 165 -4.85 -1.54 -7.00
CA SER A 165 -4.86 -1.58 -5.54
C SER A 165 -4.44 -0.28 -4.86
N ASN A 166 -4.00 0.74 -5.58
CA ASN A 166 -3.65 2.04 -5.00
C ASN A 166 -4.39 3.23 -5.61
N VAL A 167 -4.60 3.25 -6.91
CA VAL A 167 -5.27 4.35 -7.62
C VAL A 167 -6.66 3.95 -8.11
N GLY A 168 -6.76 2.86 -8.86
CA GLY A 168 -8.03 2.46 -9.48
C GLY A 168 -9.15 2.24 -8.48
N VAL A 169 -8.86 1.58 -7.35
CA VAL A 169 -9.82 1.31 -6.29
C VAL A 169 -10.43 2.60 -5.70
N THR A 170 -9.68 3.69 -5.63
CA THR A 170 -10.14 4.96 -5.07
C THR A 170 -11.25 5.61 -5.88
N GLN A 171 -11.40 5.24 -7.14
CA GLN A 171 -12.45 5.77 -8.02
C GLN A 171 -13.83 5.17 -7.70
N PHE A 172 -13.88 4.06 -6.97
CA PHE A 172 -15.10 3.30 -6.68
C PHE A 172 -15.41 3.18 -5.18
N VAL A 173 -14.70 3.93 -4.34
CA VAL A 173 -14.97 4.02 -2.89
C VAL A 173 -15.23 5.47 -2.52
N ASP A 174 -16.13 5.69 -1.54
CA ASP A 174 -16.50 7.04 -1.10
C ASP A 174 -15.46 7.65 -0.16
N THR A 175 -14.77 6.82 0.62
CA THR A 175 -13.78 7.25 1.61
C THR A 175 -12.43 6.60 1.33
N ALA A 176 -11.44 7.43 1.02
CA ALA A 176 -10.05 7.00 0.84
C ALA A 176 -9.13 7.88 1.69
N VAL A 177 -8.33 7.26 2.54
CA VAL A 177 -7.40 7.94 3.45
C VAL A 177 -6.01 7.30 3.37
N VAL A 178 -5.03 7.89 4.06
CA VAL A 178 -3.68 7.34 4.17
C VAL A 178 -3.45 6.72 5.55
N GLY A 179 -2.62 5.68 5.60
CA GLY A 179 -2.15 5.12 6.87
C GLY A 179 -0.99 5.91 7.46
N TYR A 180 -0.55 5.55 8.65
CA TYR A 180 0.53 6.24 9.36
C TYR A 180 1.87 6.20 8.65
N LEU A 181 2.22 5.07 8.02
CA LEU A 181 3.46 4.94 7.27
C LEU A 181 3.49 5.88 6.08
N MET A 182 2.41 5.94 5.32
CA MET A 182 2.25 6.84 4.18
C MET A 182 2.27 8.31 4.62
N GLN A 183 1.56 8.64 5.69
CA GLN A 183 1.51 9.99 6.26
C GLN A 183 2.89 10.47 6.70
N LYS A 184 3.63 9.63 7.41
CA LYS A 184 5.00 9.94 7.86
C LYS A 184 5.94 10.25 6.70
N GLU A 185 5.89 9.46 5.63
CA GLU A 185 6.72 9.67 4.45
C GLU A 185 6.32 10.96 3.70
N ILE A 186 5.03 11.23 3.57
CA ILE A 186 4.52 12.46 2.95
C ILE A 186 4.97 13.69 3.74
N GLU A 187 4.85 13.67 5.06
CA GLU A 187 5.28 14.77 5.94
C GLU A 187 6.79 14.98 5.88
N PHE A 188 7.56 13.90 5.96
CA PHE A 188 9.02 13.98 5.88
C PHE A 188 9.50 14.60 4.57
N LEU A 189 9.00 14.12 3.44
CA LEU A 189 9.35 14.64 2.12
C LEU A 189 8.85 16.07 1.92
N GLY A 190 7.63 16.37 2.37
CA GLY A 190 7.05 17.71 2.29
C GLY A 190 7.88 18.71 3.07
N ASN A 191 8.29 18.38 4.28
CA ASN A 191 9.15 19.25 5.11
C ASN A 191 10.55 19.41 4.50
N ALA A 192 11.15 18.32 4.00
CA ALA A 192 12.46 18.38 3.36
C ALA A 192 12.49 19.28 2.14
N VAL A 193 11.40 19.30 1.36
CA VAL A 193 11.29 20.09 0.13
C VAL A 193 10.81 21.52 0.38
N ASN A 194 9.85 21.74 1.27
CA ASN A 194 9.23 23.04 1.52
C ASN A 194 9.93 23.88 2.57
N ASN A 195 10.53 23.24 3.59
CA ASN A 195 11.28 23.90 4.67
C ASN A 195 12.62 23.20 4.89
N PRO A 196 13.53 23.24 3.89
CA PRO A 196 14.78 22.50 3.99
C PRO A 196 15.72 23.10 5.03
N VAL A 197 16.42 22.22 5.74
CA VAL A 197 17.61 22.61 6.51
C VAL A 197 18.76 22.77 5.52
N ARG A 198 19.44 23.92 5.54
CA ARG A 198 20.51 24.23 4.58
C ARG A 198 21.87 23.76 5.09
N PRO A 199 22.76 23.27 4.22
CA PRO A 199 22.58 23.10 2.77
C PRO A 199 21.65 21.93 2.43
N PHE A 200 20.76 22.14 1.43
CA PHE A 200 19.87 21.12 0.92
C PHE A 200 20.45 20.50 -0.35
N VAL A 201 20.83 19.23 -0.28
CA VAL A 201 21.39 18.48 -1.41
C VAL A 201 20.37 17.43 -1.86
N ALA A 202 19.98 17.48 -3.11
CA ALA A 202 19.13 16.45 -3.73
C ALA A 202 19.96 15.55 -4.65
N ILE A 203 19.74 14.26 -4.56
CA ILE A 203 20.37 13.25 -5.40
C ILE A 203 19.28 12.54 -6.21
N LEU A 204 19.38 12.61 -7.53
CA LEU A 204 18.46 11.95 -8.46
C LEU A 204 19.20 10.90 -9.24
N GLY A 205 18.66 9.69 -9.28
CA GLY A 205 19.20 8.58 -10.05
C GLY A 205 18.13 7.74 -10.74
N GLY A 206 18.50 6.87 -11.67
CA GLY A 206 17.63 5.91 -12.32
C GLY A 206 17.58 6.00 -13.85
N ALA A 207 17.05 4.94 -14.49
CA ALA A 207 17.20 4.65 -15.92
C ALA A 207 16.39 5.54 -16.90
N LYS A 208 15.42 6.34 -16.43
CA LYS A 208 14.55 7.16 -17.31
C LYS A 208 14.59 8.62 -16.93
N VAL A 209 15.57 9.34 -17.43
CA VAL A 209 15.76 10.78 -17.18
C VAL A 209 14.55 11.61 -17.62
N SER A 210 13.94 11.28 -18.76
CA SER A 210 12.78 12.01 -19.28
C SER A 210 11.56 12.03 -18.32
N SER A 211 11.36 10.97 -17.56
CA SER A 211 10.27 10.91 -16.58
C SER A 211 10.55 11.75 -15.32
N LYS A 212 11.79 12.20 -15.14
CA LYS A 212 12.25 12.96 -13.98
C LYS A 212 12.39 14.47 -14.23
N ILE A 213 12.28 14.91 -15.48
CA ILE A 213 12.40 16.33 -15.83
C ILE A 213 11.47 17.23 -14.99
N PRO A 214 10.18 16.91 -14.79
CA PRO A 214 9.31 17.73 -13.94
C PRO A 214 9.77 17.79 -12.47
N VAL A 215 10.37 16.71 -11.96
CA VAL A 215 10.94 16.67 -10.60
C VAL A 215 12.18 17.54 -10.51
N ILE A 216 13.05 17.47 -11.51
CA ILE A 216 14.27 18.30 -11.60
C ILE A 216 13.88 19.78 -11.62
N GLU A 217 12.95 20.18 -12.48
CA GLU A 217 12.48 21.56 -12.58
C GLU A 217 11.92 22.08 -11.25
N ASN A 218 11.15 21.26 -10.53
CA ASN A 218 10.60 21.64 -9.23
C ASN A 218 11.65 21.73 -8.13
N LEU A 219 12.73 20.95 -8.21
CA LEU A 219 13.82 20.95 -7.21
C LEU A 219 14.84 22.06 -7.42
N LEU A 220 15.09 22.50 -8.66
CA LEU A 220 16.12 23.49 -8.99
C LEU A 220 16.01 24.78 -8.18
N ASP A 221 14.80 25.23 -7.90
CA ASP A 221 14.55 26.44 -7.10
C ASP A 221 14.64 26.21 -5.59
N LYS A 222 14.80 24.99 -5.13
CA LYS A 222 14.73 24.62 -3.70
C LYS A 222 16.01 24.06 -3.13
N VAL A 223 16.87 23.51 -3.98
CA VAL A 223 18.13 22.85 -3.56
C VAL A 223 19.32 23.79 -3.66
N ASP A 224 20.30 23.57 -2.80
CA ASP A 224 21.61 24.21 -2.90
C ASP A 224 22.52 23.47 -3.88
N THR A 225 22.35 22.15 -3.97
CA THR A 225 23.09 21.29 -4.89
C THR A 225 22.20 20.17 -5.40
N LEU A 226 22.21 19.92 -6.71
CA LEU A 226 21.54 18.80 -7.35
C LEU A 226 22.59 17.86 -7.96
N ILE A 227 22.57 16.58 -7.52
CA ILE A 227 23.44 15.54 -8.06
C ILE A 227 22.58 14.62 -8.91
N ILE A 228 22.96 14.42 -10.16
CA ILE A 228 22.28 13.52 -11.09
C ILE A 228 23.21 12.33 -11.33
N GLY A 229 22.74 11.12 -10.93
CA GLY A 229 23.39 9.86 -11.18
C GLY A 229 22.67 9.07 -12.28
N GLY A 230 23.39 8.27 -13.05
CA GLY A 230 22.85 7.42 -14.12
C GLY A 230 22.96 5.95 -13.80
#